data_079d0cb789198f2e46bb0b997545e224
#
_entry.id   079d0cb789198f2e46bb0b997545e224
#
_cell.length_a   1.000
_cell.length_b   1.000
_cell.length_c   1.000
_cell.angle_alpha   90.00
_cell.angle_beta   90.00
_cell.angle_gamma   90.00
#
_symmetry.space_group_name_H-M   'P 1'
#
loop_
_entity.id
_entity.type
_entity.pdbx_description
1 polymer ?
#
loop_
_entity_poly.entity_id
_entity_poly.type
_entity_poly.pdbx_seq_one_letter_code
_entity_poly.pdbx_strand_id
1 'polypeptide(L)'
;MGARQGALQGKVAFITGAARGQGRAHAVKLAAEGADIIAVDLCDQIASVPYPMATPDDLAVTVELVEETGARIAARQADVRDRAALKTALREGIAELGRLDIVIANAGIAPMAADGAWGDVIDVNLTGVYHTVDVAMRPLIKQGEGGAVVLTSSVAGLVGIGAPMAGSLGYTAAKHGIVGLMRAYANFLAPHSIRVNSVHPCGVDTPMIDNDVTRAWLDGIAQ
;
A
#
# COMPACT_ATOMS: atom_id res chain seq x y z
N MET A 1 20.94 30.55 -3.34
CA MET A 1 20.14 29.77 -2.38
C MET A 1 20.30 28.33 -2.80
N GLY A 2 21.03 27.52 -2.01
CA GLY A 2 21.17 26.09 -2.30
C GLY A 2 19.81 25.42 -2.18
N ALA A 3 19.43 24.63 -3.19
CA ALA A 3 18.23 23.81 -3.13
C ALA A 3 18.29 22.97 -1.84
N ARG A 4 17.27 23.01 -0.99
CA ARG A 4 17.16 22.08 0.14
C ARG A 4 17.18 20.68 -0.45
N GLN A 5 18.23 19.95 -0.18
CA GLN A 5 18.24 18.52 -0.47
C GLN A 5 17.08 17.90 0.31
N GLY A 6 16.17 17.19 -0.39
CA GLY A 6 15.05 16.51 0.25
C GLY A 6 15.52 15.49 1.30
N ALA A 7 14.72 15.25 2.33
CA ALA A 7 15.08 14.35 3.44
C ALA A 7 15.32 12.90 3.01
N LEU A 8 14.89 12.52 1.80
CA LEU A 8 14.98 11.15 1.26
C LEU A 8 15.89 11.04 0.03
N GLN A 9 16.79 12.03 -0.16
CA GLN A 9 17.68 12.03 -1.31
C GLN A 9 18.49 10.73 -1.41
N GLY A 10 18.42 10.09 -2.59
CA GLY A 10 19.10 8.82 -2.88
C GLY A 10 18.50 7.59 -2.20
N LYS A 11 17.32 7.69 -1.63
CA LYS A 11 16.54 6.56 -1.11
C LYS A 11 15.61 6.00 -2.17
N VAL A 12 15.20 4.74 -2.03
CA VAL A 12 14.23 4.07 -2.90
C VAL A 12 13.08 3.55 -2.07
N ALA A 13 11.85 3.90 -2.46
CA ALA A 13 10.62 3.46 -1.81
C ALA A 13 9.84 2.49 -2.69
N PHE A 14 9.49 1.33 -2.14
CA PHE A 14 8.58 0.35 -2.73
C PHE A 14 7.17 0.57 -2.19
N ILE A 15 6.19 0.81 -3.08
CA ILE A 15 4.81 1.16 -2.73
C ILE A 15 3.85 0.26 -3.48
N THR A 16 2.96 -0.43 -2.75
CA THR A 16 1.85 -1.21 -3.34
C THR A 16 0.54 -0.43 -3.28
N GLY A 17 -0.34 -0.62 -4.28
CA GLY A 17 -1.54 0.19 -4.46
C GLY A 17 -1.21 1.62 -4.88
N ALA A 18 -0.22 1.78 -5.77
CA ALA A 18 0.40 3.06 -6.08
C ALA A 18 -0.31 3.85 -7.20
N ALA A 19 -1.27 3.24 -7.90
CA ALA A 19 -1.87 3.85 -9.09
C ALA A 19 -2.76 5.06 -8.77
N ARG A 20 -3.36 5.13 -7.56
CA ARG A 20 -4.26 6.22 -7.16
C ARG A 20 -4.34 6.40 -5.64
N GLY A 21 -5.13 7.38 -5.19
CA GLY A 21 -5.45 7.63 -3.78
C GLY A 21 -4.21 7.82 -2.92
N GLN A 22 -4.19 7.16 -1.74
CA GLN A 22 -3.08 7.30 -0.79
C GLN A 22 -1.74 6.81 -1.37
N GLY A 23 -1.75 5.70 -2.13
CA GLY A 23 -0.52 5.16 -2.73
C GLY A 23 0.14 6.14 -3.69
N ARG A 24 -0.63 6.78 -4.58
CA ARG A 24 -0.15 7.86 -5.45
C ARG A 24 0.37 9.04 -4.63
N ALA A 25 -0.39 9.47 -3.62
CA ALA A 25 0.04 10.60 -2.76
C ALA A 25 1.36 10.31 -2.03
N HIS A 26 1.55 9.07 -1.56
CA HIS A 26 2.83 8.64 -0.98
C HIS A 26 3.95 8.67 -2.02
N ALA A 27 3.73 8.13 -3.23
CA ALA A 27 4.72 8.11 -4.29
C ALA A 27 5.21 9.54 -4.63
N VAL A 28 4.28 10.44 -4.91
CA VAL A 28 4.57 11.84 -5.25
C VAL A 28 5.26 12.57 -4.09
N LYS A 29 4.75 12.39 -2.85
CA LYS A 29 5.35 13.08 -1.69
C LYS A 29 6.76 12.60 -1.39
N LEU A 30 7.03 11.29 -1.43
CA LEU A 30 8.37 10.76 -1.20
C LEU A 30 9.33 11.14 -2.33
N ALA A 31 8.84 11.18 -3.58
CA ALA A 31 9.60 11.64 -4.72
C ALA A 31 9.99 13.13 -4.59
N ALA A 32 9.07 13.98 -4.16
CA ALA A 32 9.35 15.39 -3.88
C ALA A 32 10.38 15.61 -2.75
N GLU A 33 10.57 14.62 -1.88
CA GLU A 33 11.62 14.59 -0.84
C GLU A 33 12.93 13.93 -1.33
N GLY A 34 13.01 13.56 -2.63
CA GLY A 34 14.21 13.05 -3.27
C GLY A 34 14.34 11.52 -3.33
N ALA A 35 13.29 10.75 -3.01
CA ALA A 35 13.29 9.31 -3.17
C ALA A 35 12.95 8.90 -4.60
N ASP A 36 13.60 7.85 -5.13
CA ASP A 36 13.13 7.12 -6.30
C ASP A 36 12.03 6.11 -5.89
N ILE A 37 11.14 5.76 -6.82
CA ILE A 37 9.92 5.00 -6.50
C ILE A 37 9.86 3.67 -7.28
N ILE A 38 9.61 2.56 -6.58
CA ILE A 38 9.13 1.31 -7.16
C ILE A 38 7.62 1.26 -6.89
N ALA A 39 6.82 1.47 -7.92
CA ALA A 39 5.36 1.53 -7.84
C ALA A 39 4.75 0.23 -8.34
N VAL A 40 3.86 -0.37 -7.56
CA VAL A 40 3.12 -1.58 -7.96
C VAL A 40 1.64 -1.38 -7.70
N ASP A 41 0.83 -1.76 -8.68
CA ASP A 41 -0.63 -1.81 -8.56
C ASP A 41 -1.19 -2.99 -9.37
N LEU A 42 -2.39 -3.46 -9.03
CA LEU A 42 -3.10 -4.49 -9.78
C LEU A 42 -3.54 -3.96 -11.15
N CYS A 43 -4.02 -2.72 -11.20
CA CYS A 43 -4.58 -2.06 -12.39
C CYS A 43 -5.65 -2.89 -13.11
N ASP A 44 -6.48 -3.57 -12.33
CA ASP A 44 -7.57 -4.42 -12.82
C ASP A 44 -8.70 -4.49 -11.78
N GLN A 45 -9.89 -4.95 -12.22
CA GLN A 45 -11.06 -5.05 -11.38
C GLN A 45 -11.10 -6.39 -10.63
N ILE A 46 -11.34 -6.35 -9.31
CA ILE A 46 -11.69 -7.53 -8.52
C ILE A 46 -13.22 -7.63 -8.50
N ALA A 47 -13.76 -8.79 -8.89
CA ALA A 47 -15.20 -8.97 -9.10
C ALA A 47 -16.06 -8.68 -7.85
N SER A 48 -15.54 -8.94 -6.64
CA SER A 48 -16.23 -8.67 -5.39
C SER A 48 -16.21 -7.21 -4.96
N VAL A 49 -15.44 -6.34 -5.65
CA VAL A 49 -15.35 -4.90 -5.36
C VAL A 49 -16.39 -4.14 -6.19
N PRO A 50 -17.42 -3.56 -5.56
CA PRO A 50 -18.56 -2.99 -6.28
C PRO A 50 -18.33 -1.55 -6.79
N TYR A 51 -17.12 -1.01 -6.66
CA TYR A 51 -16.74 0.31 -7.18
C TYR A 51 -15.57 0.18 -8.16
N PRO A 52 -15.39 1.13 -9.11
CA PRO A 52 -14.29 1.08 -10.06
C PRO A 52 -12.94 1.03 -9.36
N MET A 53 -12.08 0.09 -9.73
CA MET A 53 -10.71 0.00 -9.25
C MET A 53 -9.75 0.78 -10.16
N ALA A 54 -8.46 0.83 -9.80
CA ALA A 54 -7.44 1.51 -10.58
C ALA A 54 -7.21 0.84 -11.93
N THR A 55 -6.87 1.64 -12.92
CA THR A 55 -6.57 1.24 -14.29
C THR A 55 -5.08 1.42 -14.61
N PRO A 56 -4.57 0.86 -15.73
CA PRO A 56 -3.22 1.16 -16.22
C PRO A 56 -2.99 2.66 -16.44
N ASP A 57 -4.01 3.41 -16.87
CA ASP A 57 -3.92 4.87 -17.07
C ASP A 57 -3.75 5.60 -15.72
N ASP A 58 -4.39 5.11 -14.66
CA ASP A 58 -4.17 5.65 -13.31
C ASP A 58 -2.71 5.48 -12.85
N LEU A 59 -2.09 4.35 -13.17
CA LEU A 59 -0.68 4.11 -12.87
C LEU A 59 0.23 5.01 -13.71
N ALA A 60 -0.09 5.21 -14.99
CA ALA A 60 0.64 6.12 -15.87
C ALA A 60 0.63 7.57 -15.34
N VAL A 61 -0.52 8.05 -14.85
CA VAL A 61 -0.61 9.36 -14.18
C VAL A 61 0.31 9.42 -12.95
N THR A 62 0.43 8.34 -12.19
CA THR A 62 1.36 8.32 -11.04
C THR A 62 2.82 8.40 -11.50
N VAL A 63 3.16 7.75 -12.62
CA VAL A 63 4.50 7.86 -13.23
C VAL A 63 4.80 9.31 -13.60
N GLU A 64 3.93 9.95 -14.36
CA GLU A 64 4.10 11.36 -14.79
C GLU A 64 4.32 12.28 -13.59
N LEU A 65 3.45 12.19 -12.56
CA LEU A 65 3.55 13.05 -11.37
C LEU A 65 4.83 12.82 -10.55
N VAL A 66 5.37 11.60 -10.52
CA VAL A 66 6.66 11.33 -9.88
C VAL A 66 7.80 11.88 -10.69
N GLU A 67 7.80 11.70 -12.01
CA GLU A 67 8.83 12.21 -12.92
C GLU A 67 8.88 13.74 -12.93
N GLU A 68 7.76 14.43 -12.81
CA GLU A 68 7.69 15.89 -12.65
C GLU A 68 8.49 16.42 -11.43
N THR A 69 8.69 15.57 -10.39
CA THR A 69 9.54 15.93 -9.25
C THR A 69 11.03 15.81 -9.54
N GLY A 70 11.41 15.20 -10.68
CA GLY A 70 12.78 14.87 -11.04
C GLY A 70 13.26 13.51 -10.48
N ALA A 71 12.41 12.75 -9.81
CA ALA A 71 12.71 11.41 -9.32
C ALA A 71 12.53 10.36 -10.43
N ARG A 72 13.19 9.19 -10.27
CA ARG A 72 12.98 8.03 -11.13
C ARG A 72 11.86 7.16 -10.57
N ILE A 73 11.12 6.49 -11.45
CA ILE A 73 10.08 5.56 -11.07
C ILE A 73 10.14 4.28 -11.91
N ALA A 74 10.11 3.12 -11.24
CA ALA A 74 9.94 1.80 -11.83
C ALA A 74 8.50 1.33 -11.54
N ALA A 75 7.58 1.50 -12.47
CA ALA A 75 6.19 1.10 -12.32
C ALA A 75 5.95 -0.31 -12.91
N ARG A 76 5.20 -1.15 -12.19
CA ARG A 76 4.86 -2.52 -12.60
C ARG A 76 3.42 -2.85 -12.23
N GLN A 77 2.75 -3.58 -13.11
CA GLN A 77 1.46 -4.19 -12.80
C GLN A 77 1.69 -5.54 -12.11
N ALA A 78 1.18 -5.70 -10.88
CA ALA A 78 1.18 -6.97 -10.18
C ALA A 78 0.11 -7.00 -9.08
N ASP A 79 -0.43 -8.19 -8.86
CA ASP A 79 -1.38 -8.46 -7.78
C ASP A 79 -0.62 -8.80 -6.48
N VAL A 80 -0.95 -8.10 -5.39
CA VAL A 80 -0.35 -8.40 -4.06
C VAL A 80 -0.73 -9.78 -3.54
N ARG A 81 -1.79 -10.40 -4.07
CA ARG A 81 -2.20 -11.78 -3.77
C ARG A 81 -1.24 -12.79 -4.39
N ASP A 82 -0.61 -12.44 -5.52
CA ASP A 82 0.44 -13.25 -6.17
C ASP A 82 1.83 -12.84 -5.67
N ARG A 83 2.30 -13.59 -4.65
CA ARG A 83 3.62 -13.36 -4.07
C ARG A 83 4.77 -13.48 -5.09
N ALA A 84 4.65 -14.35 -6.11
CA ALA A 84 5.71 -14.55 -7.09
C ALA A 84 5.79 -13.37 -8.08
N ALA A 85 4.65 -12.89 -8.56
CA ALA A 85 4.57 -11.68 -9.39
C ALA A 85 5.10 -10.46 -8.63
N LEU A 86 4.68 -10.27 -7.37
CA LEU A 86 5.13 -9.16 -6.54
C LEU A 86 6.64 -9.19 -6.28
N LYS A 87 7.21 -10.40 -6.03
CA LYS A 87 8.66 -10.58 -5.88
C LYS A 87 9.41 -10.24 -7.16
N THR A 88 8.86 -10.58 -8.31
CA THR A 88 9.45 -10.26 -9.62
C THR A 88 9.44 -8.76 -9.85
N ALA A 89 8.31 -8.09 -9.65
CA ALA A 89 8.17 -6.65 -9.79
C ALA A 89 9.17 -5.88 -8.89
N LEU A 90 9.29 -6.29 -7.62
CA LEU A 90 10.25 -5.68 -6.70
C LEU A 90 11.69 -5.90 -7.14
N ARG A 91 12.05 -7.14 -7.54
CA ARG A 91 13.41 -7.46 -8.00
C ARG A 91 13.82 -6.62 -9.21
N GLU A 92 12.92 -6.45 -10.17
CA GLU A 92 13.16 -5.63 -11.35
C GLU A 92 13.31 -4.15 -10.99
N GLY A 93 12.45 -3.63 -10.12
CA GLY A 93 12.57 -2.27 -9.63
C GLY A 93 13.88 -2.01 -8.89
N ILE A 94 14.33 -2.94 -8.03
CA ILE A 94 15.64 -2.85 -7.38
C ILE A 94 16.78 -2.89 -8.40
N ALA A 95 16.69 -3.74 -9.44
CA ALA A 95 17.72 -3.81 -10.48
C ALA A 95 17.81 -2.49 -11.27
N GLU A 96 16.71 -1.80 -11.48
CA GLU A 96 16.65 -0.52 -12.19
C GLU A 96 17.11 0.66 -11.32
N LEU A 97 16.70 0.72 -10.05
CA LEU A 97 16.93 1.86 -9.16
C LEU A 97 18.10 1.67 -8.20
N GLY A 98 18.61 0.44 -8.06
CA GLY A 98 19.88 0.12 -7.40
C GLY A 98 19.78 -0.25 -5.93
N ARG A 99 18.67 0.03 -5.22
CA ARG A 99 18.54 -0.19 -3.77
C ARG A 99 17.08 -0.30 -3.32
N LEU A 100 16.86 -0.55 -2.02
CA LEU A 100 15.57 -0.48 -1.35
C LEU A 100 15.76 0.06 0.07
N ASP A 101 15.01 1.09 0.46
CA ASP A 101 15.11 1.71 1.79
C ASP A 101 13.79 1.78 2.53
N ILE A 102 12.72 1.99 1.78
CA ILE A 102 11.38 2.22 2.33
C ILE A 102 10.39 1.26 1.69
N VAL A 103 9.50 0.69 2.50
CA VAL A 103 8.39 -0.15 2.03
C VAL A 103 7.08 0.41 2.55
N ILE A 104 6.14 0.65 1.66
CA ILE A 104 4.78 1.05 2.01
C ILE A 104 3.81 -0.01 1.49
N ALA A 105 3.37 -0.89 2.39
CA ALA A 105 2.34 -1.88 2.12
C ALA A 105 0.97 -1.19 2.25
N ASN A 106 0.51 -0.61 1.12
CA ASN A 106 -0.67 0.24 1.08
C ASN A 106 -1.84 -0.35 0.29
N ALA A 107 -1.60 -1.28 -0.63
CA ALA A 107 -2.68 -1.91 -1.40
C ALA A 107 -3.81 -2.42 -0.50
N GLY A 108 -5.04 -2.13 -0.89
CA GLY A 108 -6.21 -2.53 -0.12
C GLY A 108 -7.52 -2.24 -0.84
N ILE A 109 -8.55 -2.98 -0.47
CA ILE A 109 -9.92 -2.86 -0.95
C ILE A 109 -10.89 -2.72 0.23
N ALA A 110 -12.04 -2.07 0.01
CA ALA A 110 -13.06 -1.87 1.04
C ALA A 110 -14.48 -2.11 0.50
N PRO A 111 -14.81 -3.33 0.05
CA PRO A 111 -16.15 -3.69 -0.42
C PRO A 111 -17.12 -3.91 0.76
N MET A 112 -17.36 -2.87 1.56
CA MET A 112 -18.00 -2.94 2.88
C MET A 112 -19.40 -3.54 2.86
N ALA A 113 -20.16 -3.33 1.78
CA ALA A 113 -21.53 -3.82 1.62
C ALA A 113 -21.62 -5.19 0.91
N ALA A 114 -20.50 -5.80 0.51
CA ALA A 114 -20.51 -7.03 -0.29
C ALA A 114 -20.45 -8.30 0.58
N ASP A 115 -21.46 -9.15 0.48
CA ASP A 115 -21.54 -10.40 1.25
C ASP A 115 -20.52 -11.46 0.80
N GLY A 116 -20.13 -11.48 -0.47
CA GLY A 116 -19.19 -12.45 -1.04
C GLY A 116 -17.71 -12.07 -0.90
N ALA A 117 -17.38 -10.94 -0.29
CA ALA A 117 -16.06 -10.33 -0.40
C ALA A 117 -15.06 -10.75 0.69
N TRP A 118 -15.42 -11.62 1.64
CA TRP A 118 -14.51 -12.01 2.73
C TRP A 118 -13.15 -12.49 2.24
N GLY A 119 -13.12 -13.44 1.30
CA GLY A 119 -11.87 -14.02 0.78
C GLY A 119 -10.98 -12.95 0.15
N ASP A 120 -11.50 -12.20 -0.80
CA ASP A 120 -10.74 -11.15 -1.49
C ASP A 120 -10.23 -10.07 -0.51
N VAL A 121 -11.04 -9.69 0.49
CA VAL A 121 -10.63 -8.71 1.51
C VAL A 121 -9.46 -9.25 2.35
N ILE A 122 -9.52 -10.49 2.81
CA ILE A 122 -8.40 -11.11 3.55
C ILE A 122 -7.18 -11.25 2.65
N ASP A 123 -7.36 -11.71 1.43
CA ASP A 123 -6.26 -11.97 0.51
C ASP A 123 -5.53 -10.68 0.08
N VAL A 124 -6.26 -9.59 -0.17
CA VAL A 124 -5.65 -8.31 -0.50
C VAL A 124 -5.14 -7.59 0.75
N ASN A 125 -6.02 -7.38 1.76
CA ASN A 125 -5.73 -6.45 2.85
C ASN A 125 -4.85 -7.03 3.95
N LEU A 126 -4.76 -8.38 4.08
CA LEU A 126 -3.92 -9.02 5.08
C LEU A 126 -2.80 -9.83 4.43
N THR A 127 -3.15 -10.81 3.58
CA THR A 127 -2.17 -11.67 2.91
C THR A 127 -1.29 -10.85 1.97
N GLY A 128 -1.86 -9.89 1.22
CA GLY A 128 -1.12 -8.99 0.33
C GLY A 128 -0.16 -8.06 1.08
N VAL A 129 -0.55 -7.58 2.26
CA VAL A 129 0.35 -6.81 3.14
C VAL A 129 1.49 -7.69 3.66
N TYR A 130 1.19 -8.91 4.08
CA TYR A 130 2.21 -9.90 4.46
C TYR A 130 3.17 -10.17 3.29
N HIS A 131 2.66 -10.44 2.07
CA HIS A 131 3.49 -10.67 0.88
C HIS A 131 4.39 -9.48 0.58
N THR A 132 3.86 -8.25 0.68
CA THR A 132 4.61 -7.01 0.41
C THR A 132 5.84 -6.90 1.32
N VAL A 133 5.68 -7.14 2.62
CA VAL A 133 6.80 -7.10 3.57
C VAL A 133 7.73 -8.29 3.38
N ASP A 134 7.19 -9.50 3.19
CA ASP A 134 7.96 -10.72 3.06
C ASP A 134 8.91 -10.70 1.85
N VAL A 135 8.46 -10.21 0.69
CA VAL A 135 9.33 -10.10 -0.50
C VAL A 135 10.40 -9.02 -0.35
N ALA A 136 10.13 -7.96 0.42
CA ALA A 136 11.03 -6.84 0.65
C ALA A 136 12.05 -7.08 1.78
N MET A 137 11.73 -7.94 2.74
CA MET A 137 12.52 -8.15 3.94
C MET A 137 13.95 -8.61 3.64
N ARG A 138 14.10 -9.62 2.76
CA ARG A 138 15.44 -10.13 2.41
C ARG A 138 16.34 -9.10 1.71
N PRO A 139 15.87 -8.35 0.70
CA PRO A 139 16.62 -7.24 0.11
C PRO A 139 17.08 -6.21 1.14
N LEU A 140 16.18 -5.74 2.02
CA LEU A 140 16.51 -4.78 3.09
C LEU A 140 17.59 -5.32 4.04
N ILE A 141 17.44 -6.54 4.55
CA ILE A 141 18.42 -7.17 5.45
C ILE A 141 19.76 -7.35 4.75
N LYS A 142 19.76 -7.84 3.50
CA LYS A 142 21.00 -8.07 2.74
C LYS A 142 21.75 -6.77 2.45
N GLN A 143 21.03 -5.67 2.23
CA GLN A 143 21.65 -4.36 2.01
C GLN A 143 22.39 -3.86 3.25
N GLY A 144 21.90 -4.16 4.47
CA GLY A 144 22.58 -3.86 5.74
C GLY A 144 22.58 -2.39 6.15
N GLU A 145 21.79 -1.55 5.49
CA GLU A 145 21.71 -0.10 5.75
C GLU A 145 20.48 0.31 6.56
N GLY A 146 19.82 -0.65 7.20
CA GLY A 146 18.56 -0.43 7.87
C GLY A 146 17.41 -0.19 6.90
N GLY A 147 16.33 0.46 7.38
CA GLY A 147 15.17 0.75 6.53
C GLY A 147 13.94 1.18 7.31
N ALA A 148 12.86 1.44 6.58
CA ALA A 148 11.56 1.76 7.15
C ALA A 148 10.45 1.02 6.42
N VAL A 149 9.56 0.39 7.19
CA VAL A 149 8.37 -0.30 6.67
C VAL A 149 7.14 0.35 7.30
N VAL A 150 6.17 0.71 6.46
CA VAL A 150 4.88 1.27 6.88
C VAL A 150 3.76 0.40 6.34
N LEU A 151 2.88 -0.03 7.23
CA LEU A 151 1.71 -0.84 6.90
C LEU A 151 0.45 0.03 7.00
N THR A 152 -0.34 0.11 5.94
CA THR A 152 -1.58 0.88 5.93
C THR A 152 -2.72 0.05 6.53
N SER A 153 -2.94 0.23 7.84
CA SER A 153 -4.10 -0.29 8.55
C SER A 153 -5.31 0.65 8.35
N SER A 154 -6.06 0.89 9.39
CA SER A 154 -7.24 1.77 9.43
C SER A 154 -7.60 2.03 10.89
N VAL A 155 -8.45 3.01 11.18
CA VAL A 155 -9.16 3.09 12.45
C VAL A 155 -9.93 1.78 12.74
N ALA A 156 -10.42 1.09 11.71
CA ALA A 156 -11.00 -0.25 11.81
C ALA A 156 -10.02 -1.36 12.23
N GLY A 157 -8.74 -1.07 12.35
CA GLY A 157 -7.73 -1.95 12.94
C GLY A 157 -7.49 -1.70 14.44
N LEU A 158 -8.15 -0.70 15.00
CA LEU A 158 -8.06 -0.33 16.42
C LEU A 158 -9.40 -0.51 17.16
N VAL A 159 -10.51 -0.34 16.45
CA VAL A 159 -11.86 -0.46 16.99
C VAL A 159 -12.72 -1.29 16.03
N GLY A 160 -13.78 -1.92 16.55
CA GLY A 160 -14.74 -2.64 15.72
C GLY A 160 -15.60 -1.64 14.94
N ILE A 161 -15.46 -1.66 13.63
CA ILE A 161 -16.26 -0.84 12.70
C ILE A 161 -16.91 -1.76 11.68
N GLY A 162 -18.16 -1.53 11.36
CA GLY A 162 -18.82 -2.15 10.22
C GLY A 162 -20.20 -2.70 10.52
N ALA A 163 -20.80 -3.24 9.47
CA ALA A 163 -22.08 -3.94 9.47
C ALA A 163 -21.80 -5.47 9.46
N PRO A 164 -22.83 -6.32 9.75
CA PRO A 164 -22.69 -7.77 9.73
C PRO A 164 -22.63 -8.34 8.29
N MET A 165 -21.81 -7.75 7.45
CA MET A 165 -21.56 -8.11 6.06
C MET A 165 -20.15 -8.69 5.94
N ALA A 166 -19.97 -9.70 5.11
CA ALA A 166 -18.68 -10.39 4.96
C ALA A 166 -17.54 -9.44 4.59
N GLY A 167 -17.76 -8.48 3.69
CA GLY A 167 -16.76 -7.48 3.32
C GLY A 167 -16.36 -6.58 4.48
N SER A 168 -17.32 -6.11 5.27
CA SER A 168 -17.09 -5.23 6.44
C SER A 168 -16.37 -5.97 7.57
N LEU A 169 -16.82 -7.20 7.91
CA LEU A 169 -16.18 -8.03 8.94
C LEU A 169 -14.77 -8.43 8.52
N GLY A 170 -14.58 -8.82 7.24
CA GLY A 170 -13.28 -9.15 6.66
C GLY A 170 -12.32 -7.96 6.70
N TYR A 171 -12.82 -6.75 6.38
CA TYR A 171 -12.02 -5.53 6.45
C TYR A 171 -11.52 -5.25 7.87
N THR A 172 -12.42 -5.26 8.84
CA THR A 172 -12.07 -5.06 10.26
C THR A 172 -11.08 -6.12 10.74
N ALA A 173 -11.32 -7.40 10.43
CA ALA A 173 -10.41 -8.48 10.79
C ALA A 173 -9.02 -8.31 10.16
N ALA A 174 -8.95 -8.01 8.86
CA ALA A 174 -7.70 -7.77 8.15
C ALA A 174 -6.92 -6.59 8.74
N LYS A 175 -7.59 -5.47 9.00
CA LYS A 175 -6.95 -4.26 9.55
C LYS A 175 -6.44 -4.45 10.99
N HIS A 176 -7.11 -5.26 11.82
CA HIS A 176 -6.57 -5.72 13.12
C HIS A 176 -5.37 -6.66 12.92
N GLY A 177 -5.45 -7.59 11.96
CA GLY A 177 -4.35 -8.49 11.61
C GLY A 177 -3.08 -7.74 11.20
N ILE A 178 -3.21 -6.61 10.47
CA ILE A 178 -2.07 -5.74 10.12
C ILE A 178 -1.35 -5.21 11.37
N VAL A 179 -2.08 -4.84 12.43
CA VAL A 179 -1.46 -4.38 13.69
C VAL A 179 -0.65 -5.50 14.33
N GLY A 180 -1.15 -6.74 14.28
CA GLY A 180 -0.40 -7.92 14.71
C GLY A 180 0.87 -8.13 13.88
N LEU A 181 0.77 -8.08 12.54
CA LEU A 181 1.92 -8.18 11.65
C LEU A 181 2.95 -7.08 11.91
N MET A 182 2.52 -5.83 12.08
CA MET A 182 3.40 -4.69 12.40
C MET A 182 4.24 -4.97 13.65
N ARG A 183 3.61 -5.42 14.73
CA ARG A 183 4.29 -5.72 16.00
C ARG A 183 5.30 -6.87 15.83
N ALA A 184 4.91 -7.93 15.14
CA ALA A 184 5.78 -9.08 14.89
C ALA A 184 6.99 -8.68 14.04
N TYR A 185 6.78 -7.96 12.94
CA TYR A 185 7.87 -7.49 12.09
C TYR A 185 8.75 -6.44 12.79
N ALA A 186 8.19 -5.56 13.62
CA ALA A 186 8.98 -4.59 14.38
C ALA A 186 10.00 -5.30 15.28
N ASN A 187 9.59 -6.37 15.99
CA ASN A 187 10.48 -7.17 16.81
C ASN A 187 11.51 -7.93 15.97
N PHE A 188 11.07 -8.57 14.88
CA PHE A 188 11.93 -9.40 14.04
C PHE A 188 12.98 -8.58 13.29
N LEU A 189 12.64 -7.38 12.82
CA LEU A 189 13.49 -6.55 11.97
C LEU A 189 14.33 -5.52 12.76
N ALA A 190 14.06 -5.32 14.05
CA ALA A 190 14.82 -4.40 14.90
C ALA A 190 16.33 -4.67 14.93
N PRO A 191 16.84 -5.95 15.03
CA PRO A 191 18.26 -6.24 14.97
C PRO A 191 18.96 -5.80 13.67
N HIS A 192 18.17 -5.57 12.61
CA HIS A 192 18.66 -5.12 11.30
C HIS A 192 18.50 -3.60 11.10
N SER A 193 18.19 -2.83 12.17
CA SER A 193 17.92 -1.40 12.10
C SER A 193 16.79 -1.02 11.14
N ILE A 194 15.83 -1.92 10.93
CA ILE A 194 14.64 -1.70 10.11
C ILE A 194 13.45 -1.41 11.04
N ARG A 195 12.90 -0.21 10.93
CA ARG A 195 11.73 0.21 11.71
C ARG A 195 10.45 -0.23 11.00
N VAL A 196 9.47 -0.70 11.77
CA VAL A 196 8.16 -1.08 11.23
C VAL A 196 7.07 -0.35 12.01
N ASN A 197 6.19 0.34 11.30
CA ASN A 197 5.06 1.06 11.86
C ASN A 197 3.79 0.80 11.08
N SER A 198 2.65 1.09 11.66
CA SER A 198 1.36 1.14 10.96
C SER A 198 0.76 2.53 11.04
N VAL A 199 0.07 2.93 9.97
CA VAL A 199 -0.79 4.11 9.95
C VAL A 199 -2.24 3.68 9.98
N HIS A 200 -3.10 4.50 10.60
CA HIS A 200 -4.50 4.17 10.84
C HIS A 200 -5.42 5.28 10.31
N PRO A 201 -5.53 5.44 8.98
CA PRO A 201 -6.42 6.42 8.39
C PRO A 201 -7.88 6.20 8.82
N CYS A 202 -8.63 7.28 8.95
CA CYS A 202 -10.08 7.28 9.06
C CYS A 202 -10.69 7.50 7.66
N GLY A 203 -11.50 8.53 7.47
CA GLY A 203 -11.98 8.94 6.15
C GLY A 203 -10.90 9.72 5.40
N VAL A 204 -10.49 9.21 4.24
CA VAL A 204 -9.54 9.90 3.35
C VAL A 204 -10.22 10.09 2.01
N ASP A 205 -10.22 11.31 1.50
CA ASP A 205 -10.80 11.65 0.20
C ASP A 205 -10.02 10.94 -0.93
N THR A 206 -10.58 9.83 -1.36
CA THR A 206 -10.01 8.95 -2.39
C THR A 206 -11.14 8.25 -3.14
N PRO A 207 -10.90 7.74 -4.36
CA PRO A 207 -11.91 6.97 -5.10
C PRO A 207 -12.45 5.72 -4.38
N MET A 208 -11.76 5.22 -3.35
CA MET A 208 -12.27 4.13 -2.50
C MET A 208 -13.45 4.58 -1.63
N ILE A 209 -13.46 5.83 -1.19
CA ILE A 209 -14.51 6.42 -0.35
C ILE A 209 -15.45 7.28 -1.20
N ASP A 210 -14.92 8.06 -2.12
CA ASP A 210 -15.65 8.97 -2.98
C ASP A 210 -16.21 8.26 -4.21
N ASN A 211 -17.21 7.40 -3.97
CA ASN A 211 -18.00 6.71 -4.99
C ASN A 211 -19.42 6.46 -4.47
N ASP A 212 -20.38 6.29 -5.37
CA ASP A 212 -21.80 6.19 -5.04
C ASP A 212 -22.12 5.00 -4.13
N VAL A 213 -21.42 3.87 -4.31
CA VAL A 213 -21.64 2.65 -3.51
C VAL A 213 -21.24 2.88 -2.06
N THR A 214 -20.04 3.43 -1.85
CA THR A 214 -19.52 3.69 -0.50
C THR A 214 -20.30 4.80 0.19
N ARG A 215 -20.70 5.85 -0.53
CA ARG A 215 -21.55 6.92 0.00
C ARG A 215 -22.90 6.36 0.47
N ALA A 216 -23.58 5.57 -0.37
CA ALA A 216 -24.86 4.95 0.00
C ALA A 216 -24.74 4.03 1.23
N TRP A 217 -23.63 3.30 1.37
CA TRP A 217 -23.36 2.48 2.55
C TRP A 217 -23.14 3.34 3.80
N LEU A 218 -22.36 4.43 3.72
CA LEU A 218 -22.12 5.35 4.83
C LEU A 218 -23.42 6.03 5.30
N ASP A 219 -24.26 6.46 4.37
CA ASP A 219 -25.57 7.07 4.68
C ASP A 219 -26.50 6.07 5.39
N GLY A 220 -26.43 4.78 5.01
CA GLY A 220 -27.21 3.71 5.63
C GLY A 220 -26.80 3.35 7.07
N ILE A 221 -25.55 3.55 7.46
CA ILE A 221 -25.09 3.31 8.85
C ILE A 221 -25.23 4.54 9.75
N ALA A 222 -25.48 5.71 9.19
CA ALA A 222 -25.68 6.96 9.95
C ALA A 222 -27.12 7.13 10.47
N GLN A 223 -28.03 6.23 10.08
CA GLN A 223 -29.43 6.19 10.53
C GLN A 223 -29.60 5.19 11.66
#